data_3595c6ec041f9a88009750911bd24622
#
_entry.id   3595c6ec041f9a88009750911bd24622
#
_cell.length_a   1.000
_cell.length_b   1.000
_cell.length_c   1.000
_cell.angle_alpha   90.00
_cell.angle_beta   90.00
_cell.angle_gamma   90.00
#
_symmetry.space_group_name_H-M   'P 1'
#
loop_
_entity.id
_entity.type
_entity.pdbx_description
1 polymer ?
#
loop_
_entity_poly.entity_id
_entity_poly.type
_entity_poly.pdbx_seq_one_letter_code
_entity_poly.pdbx_strand_id
1 'polypeptide(L)'
;MENNNTRRPAHVGRTILIAVLAVVILVLLFSSLYVVRPNEYGVVRQFGAVVDVKSEPGLYFKIPFVQEMSTLPNMVLLYDLPVSDMISADKTTLIADCFAIWRIEDPRLFIETLSGSVSNAEGRINANIYNALKTVLSSMTQAEIISGRDGTLVHTVMETIGDSFDRYGIELIAVETKKIDLPDDNKSAVFSRMISERNNIAAGYLAEGESRAKEIRNEADKQVQILLANADATAATVRAEGDAEYMRILSEVYDSPEEAEFYTFMIALDALQESMTGAEKTLILDADSPIAKLFY
;
A
#
# COMPACT_ATOMS: atom_id res chain seq x y z
N MET A 1 -32.90 9.10 108.18
CA MET A 1 -31.92 8.48 107.24
C MET A 1 -32.70 7.54 106.34
N GLU A 2 -33.09 8.08 105.18
CA GLU A 2 -33.93 7.37 104.18
C GLU A 2 -33.02 6.76 103.12
N ASN A 3 -32.97 5.44 103.14
CA ASN A 3 -32.08 4.68 102.29
C ASN A 3 -32.84 4.40 100.97
N ASN A 4 -32.66 5.29 99.99
CA ASN A 4 -33.34 5.20 98.69
C ASN A 4 -32.56 4.21 97.76
N ASN A 5 -32.93 2.93 97.91
CA ASN A 5 -32.37 1.82 97.13
C ASN A 5 -33.11 1.73 95.84
N THR A 6 -32.69 2.53 94.81
CA THR A 6 -33.25 2.45 93.44
C THR A 6 -32.76 1.17 92.81
N ARG A 7 -33.60 0.10 92.89
CA ARG A 7 -33.45 -1.10 92.07
C ARG A 7 -33.63 -0.72 90.62
N ARG A 8 -32.51 -0.63 89.87
CA ARG A 8 -32.54 -0.53 88.40
C ARG A 8 -33.28 -1.75 87.87
N PRO A 9 -34.37 -1.57 87.11
CA PRO A 9 -35.14 -2.72 86.56
C PRO A 9 -34.25 -3.51 85.59
N ALA A 10 -34.09 -4.81 85.92
CA ALA A 10 -33.32 -5.76 85.10
C ALA A 10 -33.78 -5.81 83.60
N HIS A 11 -34.95 -5.31 83.30
CA HIS A 11 -35.52 -5.20 81.97
C HIS A 11 -34.86 -4.12 81.07
N VAL A 12 -34.34 -3.03 81.64
CA VAL A 12 -33.70 -1.92 80.93
C VAL A 12 -32.36 -2.39 80.28
N GLY A 13 -31.55 -3.17 81.01
CA GLY A 13 -30.33 -3.75 80.45
C GLY A 13 -30.56 -4.72 79.27
N ARG A 14 -31.65 -5.53 79.44
CA ARG A 14 -32.01 -6.49 78.34
C ARG A 14 -32.59 -5.79 77.11
N THR A 15 -33.37 -4.71 77.26
CA THR A 15 -33.89 -3.92 76.14
C THR A 15 -32.76 -3.15 75.47
N ILE A 16 -31.78 -2.60 76.17
CA ILE A 16 -30.61 -1.97 75.60
C ILE A 16 -29.75 -3.00 74.85
N LEU A 17 -29.54 -4.20 75.36
CA LEU A 17 -28.81 -5.28 74.69
C LEU A 17 -29.51 -5.71 73.39
N ILE A 18 -30.85 -5.87 73.45
CA ILE A 18 -31.62 -6.21 72.27
C ILE A 18 -31.56 -5.09 71.19
N ALA A 19 -31.67 -3.83 71.61
CA ALA A 19 -31.55 -2.68 70.73
C ALA A 19 -30.16 -2.61 70.04
N VAL A 20 -29.08 -2.81 70.80
CA VAL A 20 -27.73 -2.87 70.27
C VAL A 20 -27.57 -4.03 69.32
N LEU A 21 -28.08 -5.22 69.65
CA LEU A 21 -28.02 -6.39 68.77
C LEU A 21 -28.79 -6.14 67.48
N ALA A 22 -29.98 -5.53 67.55
CA ALA A 22 -30.78 -5.17 66.37
C ALA A 22 -30.04 -4.17 65.45
N VAL A 23 -29.38 -3.17 66.03
CA VAL A 23 -28.56 -2.21 65.28
C VAL A 23 -27.39 -2.92 64.60
N VAL A 24 -26.70 -3.82 65.30
CA VAL A 24 -25.59 -4.61 64.73
C VAL A 24 -26.08 -5.47 63.58
N ILE A 25 -27.20 -6.17 63.73
CA ILE A 25 -27.78 -6.98 62.62
C ILE A 25 -28.17 -6.09 61.43
N LEU A 26 -28.74 -4.93 61.70
CA LEU A 26 -29.14 -3.99 60.64
C LEU A 26 -27.90 -3.45 59.88
N VAL A 27 -26.84 -3.10 60.59
CA VAL A 27 -25.57 -2.68 60.01
C VAL A 27 -24.95 -3.82 59.19
N LEU A 28 -24.97 -5.05 59.65
CA LEU A 28 -24.51 -6.23 58.95
C LEU A 28 -25.31 -6.47 57.67
N LEU A 29 -26.63 -6.33 57.73
CA LEU A 29 -27.49 -6.47 56.54
C LEU A 29 -27.19 -5.41 55.46
N PHE A 30 -27.06 -4.15 55.89
CA PHE A 30 -26.71 -3.09 54.91
C PHE A 30 -25.26 -3.23 54.39
N SER A 31 -24.32 -3.68 55.16
CA SER A 31 -22.94 -3.94 54.75
C SER A 31 -22.81 -5.18 53.84
N SER A 32 -23.81 -6.06 53.86
CA SER A 32 -23.86 -7.26 52.99
C SER A 32 -24.32 -6.94 51.58
N LEU A 33 -25.00 -5.82 51.35
CA LEU A 33 -25.52 -5.44 50.07
C LEU A 33 -24.46 -4.74 49.22
N TYR A 34 -24.36 -5.12 47.92
CA TYR A 34 -23.58 -4.39 46.93
C TYR A 34 -24.32 -4.26 45.62
N VAL A 35 -24.03 -3.23 44.84
CA VAL A 35 -24.66 -2.93 43.57
C VAL A 35 -23.64 -3.08 42.46
N VAL A 36 -23.97 -3.84 41.42
CA VAL A 36 -23.22 -3.91 40.18
C VAL A 36 -23.89 -2.96 39.19
N ARG A 37 -23.13 -2.04 38.60
CA ARG A 37 -23.62 -1.07 37.63
C ARG A 37 -23.59 -1.65 36.23
N PRO A 38 -24.39 -1.10 35.28
CA PRO A 38 -24.23 -1.39 33.87
C PRO A 38 -22.78 -1.11 33.43
N ASN A 39 -22.23 -1.98 32.58
CA ASN A 39 -20.85 -1.91 32.06
C ASN A 39 -19.73 -2.17 33.11
N GLU A 40 -20.07 -2.82 34.24
CA GLU A 40 -19.12 -3.26 35.24
C GLU A 40 -19.31 -4.75 35.55
N TYR A 41 -18.22 -5.45 35.77
CA TYR A 41 -18.23 -6.76 36.42
C TYR A 41 -18.14 -6.54 37.93
N GLY A 42 -19.01 -7.17 38.67
CA GLY A 42 -18.89 -7.26 40.14
C GLY A 42 -18.12 -8.52 40.51
N VAL A 43 -16.93 -8.37 41.02
CA VAL A 43 -16.09 -9.51 41.41
C VAL A 43 -16.00 -9.59 42.94
N VAL A 44 -16.41 -10.73 43.46
CA VAL A 44 -16.34 -11.03 44.90
C VAL A 44 -15.12 -11.91 45.17
N ARG A 45 -14.25 -11.43 46.01
CA ARG A 45 -13.03 -12.14 46.45
C ARG A 45 -13.17 -12.53 47.95
N GLN A 46 -12.68 -13.70 48.25
CA GLN A 46 -12.59 -14.19 49.62
C GLN A 46 -11.15 -14.63 49.88
N PHE A 47 -10.48 -13.99 50.83
CA PHE A 47 -9.07 -14.23 51.15
C PHE A 47 -8.14 -14.16 49.91
N GLY A 48 -8.45 -13.25 49.00
CA GLY A 48 -7.70 -13.06 47.74
C GLY A 48 -8.13 -13.91 46.57
N ALA A 49 -8.86 -15.01 46.77
CA ALA A 49 -9.37 -15.87 45.72
C ALA A 49 -10.70 -15.33 45.16
N VAL A 50 -10.90 -15.42 43.83
CA VAL A 50 -12.16 -15.06 43.16
C VAL A 50 -13.19 -16.15 43.43
N VAL A 51 -14.27 -15.82 44.14
CA VAL A 51 -15.34 -16.74 44.52
C VAL A 51 -16.50 -16.61 43.51
N ASP A 52 -16.87 -15.39 43.16
CA ASP A 52 -18.02 -15.12 42.33
C ASP A 52 -17.78 -13.92 41.39
N VAL A 53 -18.33 -13.98 40.18
CA VAL A 53 -18.28 -12.90 39.18
C VAL A 53 -19.69 -12.65 38.70
N LYS A 54 -20.17 -11.41 38.79
CA LYS A 54 -21.48 -10.95 38.35
C LYS A 54 -21.28 -10.00 37.17
N SER A 55 -21.83 -10.38 36.01
CA SER A 55 -21.81 -9.56 34.76
C SER A 55 -23.12 -8.77 34.58
N GLU A 56 -24.21 -9.18 35.25
CA GLU A 56 -25.49 -8.50 35.11
C GLU A 56 -25.62 -7.38 36.16
N PRO A 57 -26.18 -6.21 35.76
CA PRO A 57 -26.46 -5.14 36.70
C PRO A 57 -27.53 -5.56 37.69
N GLY A 58 -27.31 -5.26 38.97
CA GLY A 58 -28.26 -5.64 39.98
C GLY A 58 -27.76 -5.44 41.39
N LEU A 59 -28.64 -5.81 42.36
CA LEU A 59 -28.36 -5.81 43.78
C LEU A 59 -28.01 -7.22 44.23
N TYR A 60 -26.84 -7.40 44.82
CA TYR A 60 -26.31 -8.69 45.24
C TYR A 60 -25.90 -8.68 46.72
N PHE A 61 -25.67 -9.88 47.23
CA PHE A 61 -25.25 -10.07 48.60
C PHE A 61 -23.81 -10.59 48.68
N LYS A 62 -23.06 -10.07 49.66
CA LYS A 62 -21.73 -10.58 50.05
C LYS A 62 -21.68 -10.82 51.55
N ILE A 63 -20.80 -11.66 52.00
CA ILE A 63 -20.54 -11.87 53.43
C ILE A 63 -19.62 -10.75 53.92
N PRO A 64 -20.14 -9.83 54.80
CA PRO A 64 -19.34 -8.74 55.28
C PRO A 64 -18.16 -9.26 56.10
N PHE A 65 -17.02 -8.53 56.07
CA PHE A 65 -15.74 -8.83 56.72
C PHE A 65 -14.93 -10.02 56.16
N VAL A 66 -15.58 -10.93 55.42
CA VAL A 66 -14.91 -12.10 54.80
C VAL A 66 -14.71 -11.93 53.31
N GLN A 67 -15.69 -11.29 52.66
CA GLN A 67 -15.70 -11.07 51.22
C GLN A 67 -15.49 -9.59 50.88
N GLU A 68 -14.58 -9.36 49.96
CA GLU A 68 -14.30 -8.05 49.36
C GLU A 68 -14.91 -8.01 47.94
N MET A 69 -15.53 -6.89 47.62
CA MET A 69 -16.06 -6.66 46.26
C MET A 69 -15.17 -5.63 45.55
N SER A 70 -14.81 -5.96 44.33
CA SER A 70 -14.15 -5.04 43.40
C SER A 70 -14.90 -4.99 42.08
N THR A 71 -14.83 -3.88 41.39
CA THR A 71 -15.43 -3.69 40.08
C THR A 71 -14.35 -3.70 39.01
N LEU A 72 -14.67 -4.31 37.85
CA LEU A 72 -13.87 -4.25 36.64
C LEU A 72 -14.73 -3.70 35.50
N PRO A 73 -14.16 -2.98 34.54
CA PRO A 73 -14.93 -2.50 33.40
C PRO A 73 -15.39 -3.68 32.50
N ASN A 74 -16.70 -3.68 32.17
CA ASN A 74 -17.34 -4.59 31.22
C ASN A 74 -17.72 -3.80 29.97
N MET A 75 -16.76 -3.12 29.38
CA MET A 75 -16.93 -2.35 28.15
C MET A 75 -15.66 -2.39 27.34
N VAL A 76 -15.76 -1.96 26.11
CA VAL A 76 -14.60 -1.78 25.23
C VAL A 76 -13.77 -0.61 25.74
N LEU A 77 -12.48 -0.84 25.90
CA LEU A 77 -11.50 0.10 26.36
C LEU A 77 -10.56 0.47 25.22
N LEU A 78 -10.15 1.72 25.20
CA LEU A 78 -9.13 2.22 24.28
C LEU A 78 -7.84 2.46 25.06
N TYR A 79 -6.76 1.91 24.55
CA TYR A 79 -5.42 2.15 25.08
C TYR A 79 -4.57 2.84 24.02
N ASP A 80 -4.09 4.03 24.33
CA ASP A 80 -3.19 4.80 23.48
C ASP A 80 -1.75 4.39 23.77
N LEU A 81 -1.09 3.76 22.77
CA LEU A 81 0.28 3.31 22.93
C LEU A 81 1.25 4.49 22.92
N PRO A 82 2.31 4.45 23.72
CA PRO A 82 3.38 5.43 23.61
C PRO A 82 3.99 5.43 22.21
N VAL A 83 4.20 6.62 21.67
CA VAL A 83 4.90 6.81 20.40
C VAL A 83 6.28 6.17 20.47
N SER A 84 6.62 5.37 19.48
CA SER A 84 7.84 4.56 19.48
C SER A 84 8.58 4.62 18.16
N ASP A 85 9.91 4.63 18.26
CA ASP A 85 10.79 4.53 17.09
C ASP A 85 10.93 3.08 16.64
N MET A 86 10.72 2.84 15.35
CA MET A 86 10.84 1.54 14.70
C MET A 86 11.81 1.63 13.54
N ILE A 87 12.47 0.52 13.22
CA ILE A 87 13.40 0.45 12.09
C ILE A 87 12.84 -0.51 11.06
N SER A 88 12.68 -0.03 9.82
CA SER A 88 12.23 -0.82 8.67
C SER A 88 13.35 -1.70 8.09
N ALA A 89 13.01 -2.60 7.17
CA ALA A 89 13.97 -3.50 6.51
C ALA A 89 15.09 -2.74 5.76
N ASP A 90 14.78 -1.58 5.21
CA ASP A 90 15.73 -0.67 4.54
C ASP A 90 16.50 0.25 5.50
N LYS A 91 16.46 -0.07 6.82
CA LYS A 91 17.16 0.66 7.90
C LYS A 91 16.73 2.12 8.05
N THR A 92 15.53 2.45 7.61
CA THR A 92 14.93 3.76 7.83
C THR A 92 14.22 3.77 9.19
N THR A 93 14.51 4.78 10.03
CA THR A 93 13.79 4.98 11.28
C THR A 93 12.42 5.59 11.00
N LEU A 94 11.38 4.99 11.57
CA LEU A 94 10.00 5.42 11.50
C LEU A 94 9.46 5.65 12.91
N ILE A 95 8.59 6.62 13.06
CA ILE A 95 7.85 6.89 14.29
C ILE A 95 6.45 6.29 14.13
N ALA A 96 6.12 5.31 14.97
CA ALA A 96 4.82 4.67 14.98
C ALA A 96 3.98 5.20 16.16
N ASP A 97 2.79 5.68 15.86
CA ASP A 97 1.75 6.10 16.80
C ASP A 97 0.53 5.22 16.55
N CYS A 98 0.16 4.42 17.56
CA CYS A 98 -0.87 3.39 17.47
C CYS A 98 -1.77 3.42 18.69
N PHE A 99 -2.96 2.84 18.56
CA PHE A 99 -3.85 2.58 19.68
C PHE A 99 -4.43 1.18 19.58
N ALA A 100 -4.81 0.64 20.73
CA ALA A 100 -5.43 -0.67 20.85
C ALA A 100 -6.86 -0.54 21.38
N ILE A 101 -7.75 -1.34 20.82
CA ILE A 101 -9.12 -1.51 21.29
C ILE A 101 -9.22 -2.89 21.88
N TRP A 102 -9.58 -2.98 23.15
CA TRP A 102 -9.59 -4.23 23.89
C TRP A 102 -10.73 -4.28 24.91
N ARG A 103 -11.04 -5.46 25.42
CA ARG A 103 -11.98 -5.66 26.53
C ARG A 103 -11.55 -6.80 27.42
N ILE A 104 -12.12 -6.83 28.62
CA ILE A 104 -11.98 -7.97 29.53
C ILE A 104 -13.01 -9.01 29.12
N GLU A 105 -12.56 -10.19 28.70
CA GLU A 105 -13.41 -11.31 28.30
C GLU A 105 -13.65 -12.24 29.50
N ASP A 106 -12.58 -12.63 30.20
CA ASP A 106 -12.66 -13.45 31.41
C ASP A 106 -12.15 -12.65 32.63
N PRO A 107 -13.08 -12.09 33.43
CA PRO A 107 -12.73 -11.33 34.62
C PRO A 107 -12.00 -12.16 35.71
N ARG A 108 -12.24 -13.49 35.78
CA ARG A 108 -11.56 -14.37 36.72
C ARG A 108 -10.09 -14.48 36.36
N LEU A 109 -9.82 -14.86 35.12
CA LEU A 109 -8.46 -15.01 34.62
C LEU A 109 -7.69 -13.68 34.65
N PHE A 110 -8.38 -12.56 34.36
CA PHE A 110 -7.84 -11.22 34.44
C PHE A 110 -7.36 -10.86 35.87
N ILE A 111 -8.13 -11.24 36.90
CA ILE A 111 -7.75 -11.00 38.28
C ILE A 111 -6.59 -11.91 38.71
N GLU A 112 -6.64 -13.17 38.35
CA GLU A 112 -5.61 -14.16 38.71
C GLU A 112 -4.25 -13.81 38.11
N THR A 113 -4.23 -13.31 36.85
CA THR A 113 -2.98 -13.03 36.14
C THR A 113 -2.48 -11.60 36.26
N LEU A 114 -3.40 -10.63 36.32
CA LEU A 114 -3.10 -9.19 36.33
C LEU A 114 -3.51 -8.47 37.61
N SER A 115 -3.94 -9.23 38.64
CA SER A 115 -4.41 -8.72 39.93
C SER A 115 -5.61 -7.75 39.80
N GLY A 116 -6.36 -7.84 38.70
CA GLY A 116 -7.50 -6.95 38.42
C GLY A 116 -7.12 -5.51 38.11
N SER A 117 -5.89 -5.26 37.72
CA SER A 117 -5.38 -3.92 37.39
C SER A 117 -5.41 -3.67 35.86
N VAL A 118 -6.20 -2.68 35.47
CA VAL A 118 -6.26 -2.20 34.05
C VAL A 118 -4.88 -1.72 33.62
N SER A 119 -4.14 -1.02 34.47
CA SER A 119 -2.79 -0.54 34.13
C SER A 119 -1.79 -1.68 33.87
N ASN A 120 -1.89 -2.79 34.64
CA ASN A 120 -1.06 -3.96 34.36
C ASN A 120 -1.42 -4.61 33.01
N ALA A 121 -2.71 -4.62 32.66
CA ALA A 121 -3.19 -5.08 31.36
C ALA A 121 -2.63 -4.22 30.23
N GLU A 122 -2.75 -2.90 30.34
CA GLU A 122 -2.22 -1.93 29.36
C GLU A 122 -0.70 -2.08 29.19
N GLY A 123 0.03 -2.30 30.30
CA GLY A 123 1.46 -2.60 30.21
C GLY A 123 1.79 -3.88 29.43
N ARG A 124 0.96 -4.93 29.55
CA ARG A 124 1.10 -6.15 28.77
C ARG A 124 0.71 -5.95 27.30
N ILE A 125 -0.37 -5.22 27.06
CA ILE A 125 -0.84 -4.85 25.72
C ILE A 125 0.25 -4.06 25.01
N ASN A 126 0.81 -3.05 25.66
CA ASN A 126 1.91 -2.26 25.12
C ASN A 126 3.10 -3.13 24.70
N ALA A 127 3.58 -3.98 25.61
CA ALA A 127 4.75 -4.81 25.33
C ALA A 127 4.54 -5.79 24.17
N ASN A 128 3.38 -6.45 24.09
CA ASN A 128 3.08 -7.40 23.02
C ASN A 128 2.89 -6.69 21.68
N ILE A 129 2.12 -5.60 21.64
CA ILE A 129 1.88 -4.83 20.42
C ILE A 129 3.18 -4.20 19.92
N TYR A 130 3.99 -3.62 20.81
CA TYR A 130 5.29 -3.06 20.45
C TYR A 130 6.19 -4.10 19.79
N ASN A 131 6.27 -5.32 20.35
CA ASN A 131 7.08 -6.40 19.80
C ASN A 131 6.54 -6.87 18.45
N ALA A 132 5.23 -7.01 18.30
CA ALA A 132 4.59 -7.38 17.04
C ALA A 132 4.84 -6.33 15.96
N LEU A 133 4.58 -5.05 16.26
CA LEU A 133 4.87 -3.93 15.36
C LEU A 133 6.33 -3.90 14.94
N LYS A 134 7.25 -4.05 15.89
CA LYS A 134 8.67 -4.08 15.60
C LYS A 134 9.04 -5.22 14.67
N THR A 135 8.50 -6.41 14.89
CA THR A 135 8.74 -7.58 14.04
C THR A 135 8.22 -7.35 12.62
N VAL A 136 6.98 -6.89 12.50
CA VAL A 136 6.33 -6.66 11.20
C VAL A 136 7.04 -5.52 10.44
N LEU A 137 7.24 -4.36 11.07
CA LEU A 137 7.87 -3.21 10.41
C LEU A 137 9.33 -3.47 10.02
N SER A 138 10.08 -4.26 10.81
CA SER A 138 11.46 -4.61 10.46
C SER A 138 11.57 -5.61 9.30
N SER A 139 10.50 -6.28 8.93
CA SER A 139 10.43 -7.18 7.77
C SER A 139 9.98 -6.49 6.47
N MET A 140 9.46 -5.27 6.57
CA MET A 140 8.91 -4.51 5.45
C MET A 140 9.79 -3.30 5.10
N THR A 141 9.84 -2.97 3.81
CA THR A 141 10.49 -1.74 3.33
C THR A 141 9.58 -0.52 3.60
N GLN A 142 10.18 0.67 3.63
CA GLN A 142 9.42 1.91 3.79
C GLN A 142 8.31 2.06 2.74
N ALA A 143 8.57 1.66 1.50
CA ALA A 143 7.59 1.72 0.41
C ALA A 143 6.40 0.79 0.65
N GLU A 144 6.63 -0.43 1.14
CA GLU A 144 5.59 -1.40 1.50
C GLU A 144 4.76 -0.92 2.68
N ILE A 145 5.39 -0.33 3.70
CA ILE A 145 4.69 0.25 4.86
C ILE A 145 3.76 1.38 4.44
N ILE A 146 4.21 2.25 3.52
CA ILE A 146 3.39 3.36 3.01
C ILE A 146 2.23 2.84 2.14
N SER A 147 2.47 1.82 1.32
CA SER A 147 1.42 1.22 0.49
C SER A 147 0.44 0.34 1.27
N GLY A 148 0.87 -0.26 2.38
CA GLY A 148 0.05 -1.10 3.26
C GLY A 148 -0.90 -0.33 4.20
N ARG A 149 -1.12 0.96 3.97
CA ARG A 149 -2.06 1.81 4.73
C ARG A 149 -3.53 1.39 4.60
N ASP A 150 -3.85 0.55 3.66
CA ASP A 150 -5.18 -0.01 3.38
C ASP A 150 -5.63 -1.10 4.37
N GLY A 151 -4.92 -1.26 5.50
CA GLY A 151 -5.26 -2.22 6.55
C GLY A 151 -4.40 -3.49 6.56
N THR A 152 -3.60 -3.74 5.54
CA THR A 152 -2.75 -4.93 5.45
C THR A 152 -1.75 -5.00 6.60
N LEU A 153 -1.15 -3.86 6.98
CA LEU A 153 -0.23 -3.76 8.11
C LEU A 153 -0.88 -4.18 9.43
N VAL A 154 -2.06 -3.63 9.70
CA VAL A 154 -2.84 -3.91 10.92
C VAL A 154 -3.20 -5.40 10.99
N HIS A 155 -3.64 -5.98 9.89
CA HIS A 155 -3.98 -7.40 9.79
C HIS A 155 -2.76 -8.28 10.12
N THR A 156 -1.60 -8.00 9.53
CA THR A 156 -0.37 -8.74 9.79
C THR A 156 0.09 -8.60 11.25
N VAL A 157 -0.07 -7.41 11.84
CA VAL A 157 0.22 -7.20 13.28
C VAL A 157 -0.72 -8.03 14.14
N MET A 158 -2.02 -8.04 13.86
CA MET A 158 -3.00 -8.84 14.60
C MET A 158 -2.71 -10.35 14.47
N GLU A 159 -2.36 -10.83 13.29
CA GLU A 159 -1.94 -12.23 13.09
C GLU A 159 -0.66 -12.57 13.89
N THR A 160 0.29 -11.65 13.95
CA THR A 160 1.54 -11.85 14.71
C THR A 160 1.28 -11.90 16.21
N ILE A 161 0.29 -11.16 16.71
CA ILE A 161 -0.13 -11.17 18.11
C ILE A 161 -0.86 -12.48 18.42
N GLY A 162 -1.73 -12.94 17.53
CA GLY A 162 -2.55 -14.15 17.70
C GLY A 162 -3.26 -14.18 19.05
N ASP A 163 -3.32 -15.36 19.67
CA ASP A 163 -4.02 -15.63 20.94
C ASP A 163 -3.20 -15.27 22.19
N SER A 164 -2.22 -14.36 22.06
CA SER A 164 -1.26 -14.05 23.13
C SER A 164 -1.93 -13.47 24.39
N PHE A 165 -3.13 -12.93 24.25
CA PHE A 165 -3.87 -12.28 25.34
C PHE A 165 -4.88 -13.18 26.04
N ASP A 166 -5.25 -14.31 25.48
CA ASP A 166 -6.23 -15.25 26.06
C ASP A 166 -5.84 -15.68 27.45
N ARG A 167 -4.55 -15.95 27.68
CA ARG A 167 -3.98 -16.31 28.99
C ARG A 167 -4.16 -15.23 30.09
N TYR A 168 -4.51 -14.02 29.69
CA TYR A 168 -4.77 -12.90 30.62
C TYR A 168 -6.27 -12.58 30.75
N GLY A 169 -7.13 -13.31 30.05
CA GLY A 169 -8.57 -13.01 30.02
C GLY A 169 -8.90 -11.70 29.30
N ILE A 170 -8.06 -11.30 28.34
CA ILE A 170 -8.20 -10.09 27.53
C ILE A 170 -8.50 -10.50 26.10
N GLU A 171 -9.52 -9.88 25.50
CA GLU A 171 -9.75 -9.90 24.07
C GLU A 171 -9.20 -8.61 23.45
N LEU A 172 -8.25 -8.75 22.54
CA LEU A 172 -7.76 -7.66 21.70
C LEU A 172 -8.66 -7.58 20.44
N ILE A 173 -9.47 -6.54 20.35
CA ILE A 173 -10.45 -6.36 19.28
C ILE A 173 -9.76 -5.84 18.01
N ALA A 174 -8.93 -4.80 18.16
CA ALA A 174 -8.21 -4.18 17.08
C ALA A 174 -6.96 -3.44 17.57
N VAL A 175 -5.98 -3.38 16.69
CA VAL A 175 -4.83 -2.45 16.81
C VAL A 175 -4.88 -1.56 15.59
N GLU A 176 -4.88 -0.26 15.78
CA GLU A 176 -4.95 0.70 14.68
C GLU A 176 -3.77 1.67 14.73
N THR A 177 -3.29 2.04 13.55
CA THR A 177 -2.23 3.02 13.40
C THR A 177 -2.82 4.42 13.18
N LYS A 178 -2.56 5.35 14.08
CA LYS A 178 -2.91 6.76 13.91
C LYS A 178 -2.00 7.41 12.89
N LYS A 179 -0.69 7.17 13.04
CA LYS A 179 0.35 7.81 12.26
C LYS A 179 1.59 6.94 12.19
N ILE A 180 2.13 6.79 10.98
CA ILE A 180 3.50 6.33 10.77
C ILE A 180 4.22 7.46 10.03
N ASP A 181 5.28 7.99 10.62
CA ASP A 181 6.00 9.16 10.12
C ASP A 181 7.52 8.95 10.20
N LEU A 182 8.23 9.83 9.57
CA LEU A 182 9.69 9.91 9.68
C LEU A 182 10.06 10.89 10.80
N PRO A 183 11.18 10.67 11.52
CA PRO A 183 11.73 11.67 12.41
C PRO A 183 11.97 13.01 11.66
N ASP A 184 11.65 14.12 12.31
CA ASP A 184 11.71 15.44 11.66
C ASP A 184 13.12 15.78 11.15
N ASP A 185 14.15 15.36 11.86
CA ASP A 185 15.54 15.59 11.51
C ASP A 185 15.96 14.96 10.17
N ASN A 186 15.31 13.88 9.77
CA ASN A 186 15.66 13.11 8.58
C ASN A 186 14.66 13.29 7.41
N LYS A 187 13.50 13.91 7.65
CA LYS A 187 12.45 14.04 6.63
C LYS A 187 12.94 14.66 5.32
N SER A 188 13.65 15.77 5.38
CA SER A 188 14.12 16.48 4.19
C SER A 188 15.10 15.65 3.36
N ALA A 189 16.01 14.95 4.02
CA ALA A 189 17.00 14.10 3.35
C ALA A 189 16.34 12.88 2.68
N VAL A 190 15.40 12.24 3.38
CA VAL A 190 14.65 11.08 2.85
C VAL A 190 13.77 11.50 1.68
N PHE A 191 13.03 12.62 1.77
CA PHE A 191 12.23 13.12 0.66
C PHE A 191 13.07 13.49 -0.56
N SER A 192 14.22 14.15 -0.36
CA SER A 192 15.15 14.47 -1.46
C SER A 192 15.67 13.21 -2.15
N ARG A 193 16.01 12.19 -1.37
CA ARG A 193 16.42 10.88 -1.89
C ARG A 193 15.30 10.21 -2.69
N MET A 194 14.08 10.17 -2.16
CA MET A 194 12.91 9.59 -2.84
C MET A 194 12.60 10.33 -4.15
N ILE A 195 12.66 11.66 -4.15
CA ILE A 195 12.48 12.47 -5.35
C ILE A 195 13.54 12.12 -6.40
N SER A 196 14.81 12.05 -6.00
CA SER A 196 15.92 11.69 -6.90
C SER A 196 15.75 10.29 -7.48
N GLU A 197 15.35 9.32 -6.67
CA GLU A 197 15.10 7.95 -7.09
C GLU A 197 13.93 7.88 -8.09
N ARG A 198 12.82 8.56 -7.81
CA ARG A 198 11.67 8.62 -8.73
C ARG A 198 12.01 9.31 -10.04
N ASN A 199 12.81 10.38 -9.99
CA ASN A 199 13.28 11.04 -11.19
C ASN A 199 14.20 10.13 -12.03
N ASN A 200 15.06 9.34 -11.41
CA ASN A 200 15.90 8.36 -12.11
C ASN A 200 15.07 7.26 -12.78
N ILE A 201 14.05 6.73 -12.08
CA ILE A 201 13.13 5.74 -12.64
C ILE A 201 12.36 6.35 -13.83
N ALA A 202 11.83 7.57 -13.68
CA ALA A 202 11.12 8.27 -14.76
C ALA A 202 12.04 8.53 -15.97
N ALA A 203 13.28 8.96 -15.75
CA ALA A 203 14.27 9.13 -16.82
C ALA A 203 14.58 7.80 -17.53
N GLY A 204 14.66 6.70 -16.79
CA GLY A 204 14.81 5.36 -17.34
C GLY A 204 13.66 4.97 -18.29
N TYR A 205 12.40 5.15 -17.87
CA TYR A 205 11.24 4.88 -18.71
C TYR A 205 11.16 5.78 -19.93
N LEU A 206 11.54 7.07 -19.81
CA LEU A 206 11.61 7.99 -20.95
C LEU A 206 12.65 7.52 -21.96
N ALA A 207 13.85 7.19 -21.51
CA ALA A 207 14.92 6.72 -22.39
C ALA A 207 14.56 5.40 -23.09
N GLU A 208 13.92 4.47 -22.36
CA GLU A 208 13.41 3.22 -22.96
C GLU A 208 12.33 3.51 -24.01
N GLY A 209 11.38 4.40 -23.69
CA GLY A 209 10.34 4.83 -24.62
C GLY A 209 10.88 5.49 -25.87
N GLU A 210 11.86 6.38 -25.74
CA GLU A 210 12.54 7.02 -26.88
C GLU A 210 13.31 6.00 -27.73
N SER A 211 14.01 5.07 -27.09
CA SER A 211 14.71 3.99 -27.80
C SER A 211 13.77 3.12 -28.61
N ARG A 212 12.65 2.68 -28.03
CA ARG A 212 11.63 1.88 -28.73
C ARG A 212 10.96 2.68 -29.86
N ALA A 213 10.67 3.95 -29.63
CA ALA A 213 10.10 4.82 -30.66
C ALA A 213 11.06 5.00 -31.85
N LYS A 214 12.37 5.12 -31.57
CA LYS A 214 13.40 5.21 -32.61
C LYS A 214 13.52 3.90 -33.40
N GLU A 215 13.48 2.75 -32.73
CA GLU A 215 13.48 1.43 -33.36
C GLU A 215 12.31 1.26 -34.32
N ILE A 216 11.09 1.60 -33.86
CA ILE A 216 9.87 1.51 -34.67
C ILE A 216 9.96 2.45 -35.91
N ARG A 217 10.45 3.69 -35.71
CA ARG A 217 10.63 4.61 -36.85
C ARG A 217 11.65 4.09 -37.84
N ASN A 218 12.81 3.61 -37.36
CA ASN A 218 13.86 3.07 -38.24
C ASN A 218 13.35 1.85 -39.04
N GLU A 219 12.56 0.98 -38.39
CA GLU A 219 11.98 -0.17 -39.14
C GLU A 219 10.94 0.28 -40.17
N ALA A 220 10.09 1.27 -39.80
CA ALA A 220 9.14 1.84 -40.75
C ALA A 220 9.85 2.53 -41.94
N ASP A 221 10.88 3.33 -41.68
CA ASP A 221 11.67 4.00 -42.70
C ASP A 221 12.36 2.98 -43.64
N LYS A 222 12.91 1.91 -43.09
CA LYS A 222 13.47 0.79 -43.84
C LYS A 222 12.43 0.14 -44.72
N GLN A 223 11.24 -0.13 -44.23
CA GLN A 223 10.14 -0.71 -45.02
C GLN A 223 9.72 0.21 -46.18
N VAL A 224 9.65 1.52 -45.91
CA VAL A 224 9.35 2.53 -46.95
C VAL A 224 10.45 2.52 -48.04
N GLN A 225 11.73 2.50 -47.66
CA GLN A 225 12.84 2.46 -48.60
C GLN A 225 12.82 1.18 -49.47
N ILE A 226 12.54 0.02 -48.85
CA ILE A 226 12.41 -1.24 -49.59
C ILE A 226 11.24 -1.17 -50.58
N LEU A 227 10.11 -0.62 -50.17
CA LEU A 227 8.91 -0.47 -51.01
C LEU A 227 9.21 0.45 -52.18
N LEU A 228 9.84 1.59 -51.98
CA LEU A 228 10.23 2.53 -53.03
C LEU A 228 11.22 1.89 -54.00
N ALA A 229 12.28 1.22 -53.51
CA ALA A 229 13.25 0.53 -54.34
C ALA A 229 12.60 -0.58 -55.22
N ASN A 230 11.66 -1.34 -54.65
CA ASN A 230 10.92 -2.34 -55.39
C ASN A 230 10.00 -1.71 -56.48
N ALA A 231 9.36 -0.59 -56.14
CA ALA A 231 8.54 0.15 -57.09
C ALA A 231 9.37 0.71 -58.25
N ASP A 232 10.55 1.28 -57.98
CA ASP A 232 11.48 1.79 -58.97
C ASP A 232 12.02 0.66 -59.87
N ALA A 233 12.41 -0.48 -59.26
CA ALA A 233 12.81 -1.66 -60.02
C ALA A 233 11.70 -2.18 -60.91
N THR A 234 10.47 -2.25 -60.43
CA THR A 234 9.30 -2.66 -61.21
C THR A 234 9.03 -1.67 -62.35
N ALA A 235 9.10 -0.37 -62.06
CA ALA A 235 8.92 0.67 -63.08
C ALA A 235 10.01 0.61 -64.16
N ALA A 236 11.28 0.36 -63.77
CA ALA A 236 12.36 0.17 -64.72
C ALA A 236 12.16 -1.07 -65.64
N THR A 237 11.69 -2.18 -65.00
CA THR A 237 11.36 -3.41 -65.80
C THR A 237 10.25 -3.14 -66.77
N VAL A 238 9.15 -2.52 -66.33
CA VAL A 238 8.01 -2.21 -67.30
C VAL A 238 8.44 -1.23 -68.37
N ARG A 239 9.30 -0.25 -68.11
CA ARG A 239 9.86 0.62 -69.15
C ARG A 239 10.72 -0.14 -70.14
N ALA A 240 11.64 -1.01 -69.63
CA ALA A 240 12.49 -1.82 -70.48
C ALA A 240 11.69 -2.79 -71.37
N GLU A 241 10.62 -3.38 -70.86
CA GLU A 241 9.67 -4.19 -71.65
C GLU A 241 8.96 -3.35 -72.72
N GLY A 242 8.54 -2.13 -72.34
CA GLY A 242 7.94 -1.19 -73.30
C GLY A 242 8.91 -0.76 -74.35
N ASP A 243 10.17 -0.44 -73.99
CA ASP A 243 11.21 -0.08 -74.97
C ASP A 243 11.57 -1.25 -75.87
N ALA A 244 11.65 -2.49 -75.35
CA ALA A 244 11.89 -3.69 -76.10
C ALA A 244 10.76 -3.96 -77.17
N GLU A 245 9.50 -3.80 -76.72
CA GLU A 245 8.34 -3.96 -77.61
C GLU A 245 8.28 -2.85 -78.67
N TYR A 246 8.61 -1.60 -78.26
CA TYR A 246 8.73 -0.50 -79.21
C TYR A 246 9.79 -0.78 -80.27
N MET A 247 10.98 -1.25 -79.84
CA MET A 247 12.04 -1.62 -80.82
C MET A 247 11.68 -2.82 -81.70
N ARG A 248 10.92 -3.79 -81.13
CA ARG A 248 10.41 -4.91 -81.94
C ARG A 248 9.47 -4.44 -83.08
N ILE A 249 8.51 -3.59 -82.75
CA ILE A 249 7.56 -3.02 -83.70
C ILE A 249 8.31 -2.19 -84.75
N LEU A 250 9.28 -1.37 -84.33
CA LEU A 250 10.09 -0.58 -85.26
C LEU A 250 10.90 -1.44 -86.21
N SER A 251 11.51 -2.53 -85.73
CA SER A 251 12.29 -3.45 -86.61
C SER A 251 11.43 -4.18 -87.67
N GLU A 252 10.12 -4.37 -87.35
CA GLU A 252 9.18 -4.95 -88.30
C GLU A 252 8.73 -3.94 -89.41
N VAL A 253 8.71 -2.65 -89.05
CA VAL A 253 8.26 -1.59 -89.98
C VAL A 253 9.40 -1.08 -90.85
N TYR A 254 10.63 -1.01 -90.33
CA TYR A 254 11.82 -0.47 -91.02
C TYR A 254 12.77 -1.59 -91.49
N ASP A 255 12.25 -2.54 -92.27
CA ASP A 255 13.01 -3.70 -92.74
C ASP A 255 13.85 -3.39 -94.03
N SER A 256 13.70 -2.17 -94.60
CA SER A 256 14.50 -1.71 -95.77
C SER A 256 15.72 -0.87 -95.32
N PRO A 257 16.85 -0.92 -96.10
CA PRO A 257 18.04 -0.12 -95.76
C PRO A 257 17.79 1.40 -95.68
N GLU A 258 16.90 1.91 -96.57
CA GLU A 258 16.56 3.35 -96.61
C GLU A 258 15.72 3.80 -95.39
N GLU A 259 14.82 2.97 -94.91
CA GLU A 259 13.99 3.22 -93.72
C GLU A 259 14.82 3.11 -92.46
N ALA A 260 15.78 2.20 -92.40
CA ALA A 260 16.73 2.07 -91.27
C ALA A 260 17.63 3.31 -91.11
N GLU A 261 18.04 3.92 -92.24
CA GLU A 261 18.84 5.15 -92.21
C GLU A 261 18.05 6.33 -91.70
N PHE A 262 16.80 6.46 -92.12
CA PHE A 262 15.88 7.50 -91.56
C PHE A 262 15.62 7.33 -90.08
N TYR A 263 15.45 6.11 -89.56
CA TYR A 263 15.24 5.84 -88.17
C TYR A 263 16.50 6.19 -87.31
N THR A 264 17.69 5.82 -87.79
CA THR A 264 18.95 6.17 -87.19
C THR A 264 19.14 7.69 -87.06
N PHE A 265 18.71 8.40 -88.12
CA PHE A 265 18.67 9.86 -88.11
C PHE A 265 17.73 10.44 -87.03
N MET A 266 16.52 9.92 -86.91
CA MET A 266 15.54 10.36 -85.88
C MET A 266 16.03 10.12 -84.47
N ILE A 267 16.61 8.95 -84.16
CA ILE A 267 17.21 8.68 -82.86
C ILE A 267 18.39 9.61 -82.54
N ALA A 268 19.21 9.89 -83.51
CA ALA A 268 20.31 10.83 -83.38
C ALA A 268 19.83 12.24 -83.09
N LEU A 269 18.69 12.65 -83.69
CA LEU A 269 18.05 13.93 -83.44
C LEU A 269 17.44 14.02 -82.04
N ASP A 270 16.71 12.97 -81.60
CA ASP A 270 16.15 12.90 -80.24
C ASP A 270 17.25 12.91 -79.13
N ALA A 271 18.33 12.13 -79.35
CA ALA A 271 19.48 12.14 -78.43
C ALA A 271 20.15 13.51 -78.36
N LEU A 272 20.24 14.21 -79.49
CA LEU A 272 20.73 15.59 -79.54
C LEU A 272 19.81 16.53 -78.79
N GLN A 273 18.50 16.44 -78.99
CA GLN A 273 17.50 17.25 -78.28
C GLN A 273 17.56 17.02 -76.78
N GLU A 274 17.64 15.78 -76.32
CA GLU A 274 17.73 15.44 -74.87
C GLU A 274 19.07 15.86 -74.28
N SER A 275 20.17 15.71 -75.06
CA SER A 275 21.47 16.16 -74.59
C SER A 275 21.58 17.68 -74.47
N MET A 276 20.76 18.42 -75.20
CA MET A 276 20.73 19.90 -75.19
C MET A 276 19.69 20.50 -74.18
N THR A 277 18.82 19.69 -73.65
CA THR A 277 17.89 20.15 -72.55
C THR A 277 18.62 20.36 -71.28
N GLY A 278 18.63 21.60 -70.72
CA GLY A 278 19.25 22.00 -69.48
C GLY A 278 20.23 23.15 -69.63
N ALA A 279 20.84 23.65 -68.49
CA ALA A 279 21.73 24.78 -68.49
C ALA A 279 23.02 24.52 -69.27
N GLU A 280 23.60 25.58 -69.81
CA GLU A 280 24.85 25.67 -70.62
C GLU A 280 25.66 24.37 -70.74
N LYS A 281 25.52 23.70 -71.90
CA LYS A 281 26.26 22.47 -72.22
C LYS A 281 27.08 22.72 -73.49
N THR A 282 28.35 22.26 -73.45
CA THR A 282 29.19 22.28 -74.62
C THR A 282 29.19 20.89 -75.22
N LEU A 283 28.72 20.76 -76.45
CA LEU A 283 28.74 19.51 -77.19
C LEU A 283 30.03 19.40 -77.98
N ILE A 284 30.82 18.38 -77.76
CA ILE A 284 32.01 18.06 -78.56
C ILE A 284 31.64 16.86 -79.44
N LEU A 285 31.50 17.08 -80.74
CA LEU A 285 31.16 16.05 -81.69
C LEU A 285 32.42 15.65 -82.56
N ASP A 286 32.62 14.37 -82.72
CA ASP A 286 33.54 13.85 -83.75
C ASP A 286 32.96 14.11 -85.10
N ALA A 287 33.80 14.50 -86.08
CA ALA A 287 33.42 14.82 -87.46
C ALA A 287 32.74 13.66 -88.19
N ASP A 288 33.02 12.42 -87.80
CA ASP A 288 32.43 11.22 -88.35
C ASP A 288 31.14 10.72 -87.66
N SER A 289 30.73 11.42 -86.55
CA SER A 289 29.56 11.03 -85.83
C SER A 289 28.28 11.26 -86.65
N PRO A 290 27.24 10.41 -86.48
CA PRO A 290 25.96 10.59 -87.23
C PRO A 290 25.30 11.95 -86.93
N ILE A 291 25.51 12.51 -85.70
CA ILE A 291 25.01 13.81 -85.33
C ILE A 291 25.80 14.96 -85.98
N ALA A 292 27.10 14.84 -86.19
CA ALA A 292 27.91 15.85 -86.89
C ALA A 292 27.50 15.94 -88.35
N LYS A 293 27.14 14.85 -88.98
CA LYS A 293 26.67 14.78 -90.36
C LYS A 293 25.33 15.53 -90.63
N LEU A 294 24.60 15.89 -89.59
CA LEU A 294 23.41 16.73 -89.63
C LEU A 294 23.72 18.21 -89.89
N PHE A 295 24.96 18.62 -89.61
CA PHE A 295 25.40 20.01 -89.73
C PHE A 295 26.29 20.30 -90.87
N TYR A 296 26.64 19.24 -91.66
CA TYR A 296 27.42 19.28 -92.90
C TYR A 296 26.67 18.68 -94.05
#